data_d3ba18c6c9ffeb54e1420866bb74c564
#
_entry.id   d3ba18c6c9ffeb54e1420866bb74c564
#
_cell.length_a   1.000
_cell.length_b   1.000
_cell.length_c   1.000
_cell.angle_alpha   90.00
_cell.angle_beta   90.00
_cell.angle_gamma   90.00
#
_symmetry.space_group_name_H-M   'P 1'
#
loop_
_entity.id
_entity.type
_entity.pdbx_description
1 polymer ?
#
loop_
_entity_poly.entity_id
_entity_poly.type
_entity_poly.pdbx_seq_one_letter_code
_entity_poly.pdbx_strand_id
1 'polypeptide(L)'
;MQEYEATIGMEVHAEILTQTKMFCACPNDLASAAPNTHTCPVCLGMPGVLPVINRVAVEATVLTGMALNCTIPTFSKFDRKNYHYPDLPKGYQISQYDLPLCTNGYLEVLVEGTLRRFGIRRVHLEEDTARLVHQNGVSLVDFNRSGVPLMEIVTEADMHTAEDAFAYLVKLRQILRY
;
A
#
# COMPACT_ATOMS: atom_id res chain seq x y z
N MET A 1 34.09 -19.24 13.20
CA MET A 1 33.47 -18.10 12.48
C MET A 1 32.03 -18.05 12.92
N GLN A 2 31.53 -16.88 13.23
CA GLN A 2 30.10 -16.71 13.56
C GLN A 2 29.29 -16.93 12.27
N GLU A 3 28.41 -17.92 12.26
CA GLU A 3 27.54 -18.21 11.12
C GLU A 3 26.36 -17.24 11.17
N TYR A 4 26.13 -16.49 10.09
CA TYR A 4 25.01 -15.55 9.98
C TYR A 4 23.87 -16.21 9.19
N GLU A 5 22.66 -16.14 9.70
CA GLU A 5 21.45 -16.56 9.02
C GLU A 5 20.70 -15.33 8.48
N ALA A 6 20.30 -15.37 7.21
CA ALA A 6 19.49 -14.29 6.61
C ALA A 6 18.05 -14.39 7.12
N THR A 7 17.49 -13.25 7.48
CA THR A 7 16.08 -13.11 7.87
C THR A 7 15.47 -11.97 7.06
N ILE A 8 14.45 -12.27 6.23
CA ILE A 8 13.88 -11.36 5.24
C ILE A 8 12.41 -11.16 5.57
N GLY A 9 12.01 -9.90 5.77
CA GLY A 9 10.62 -9.44 5.75
C GLY A 9 10.41 -8.53 4.54
N MET A 10 9.18 -8.48 4.04
CA MET A 10 8.83 -7.70 2.87
C MET A 10 7.64 -6.79 3.15
N GLU A 11 7.70 -5.59 2.59
CA GLU A 11 6.59 -4.65 2.49
C GLU A 11 6.29 -4.43 1.01
N VAL A 12 5.06 -4.71 0.60
CA VAL A 12 4.64 -4.66 -0.80
C VAL A 12 3.49 -3.68 -0.95
N HIS A 13 3.68 -2.65 -1.77
CA HIS A 13 2.65 -1.71 -2.13
C HIS A 13 1.91 -2.15 -3.41
N ALA A 14 0.59 -2.02 -3.39
CA ALA A 14 -0.28 -2.23 -4.55
C ALA A 14 -1.26 -1.07 -4.70
N GLU A 15 -1.17 -0.33 -5.79
CA GLU A 15 -2.19 0.65 -6.16
C GLU A 15 -3.50 -0.06 -6.51
N ILE A 16 -4.61 0.42 -5.92
CA ILE A 16 -5.93 -0.16 -6.15
C ILE A 16 -6.60 0.59 -7.30
N LEU A 17 -7.03 -0.14 -8.33
CA LEU A 17 -7.65 0.40 -9.53
C LEU A 17 -9.11 0.79 -9.26
N THR A 18 -9.31 1.91 -8.57
CA THR A 18 -10.62 2.52 -8.33
C THR A 18 -10.90 3.63 -9.36
N GLN A 19 -12.16 4.01 -9.51
CA GLN A 19 -12.52 5.15 -10.39
C GLN A 19 -12.10 6.50 -9.78
N THR A 20 -12.09 6.59 -8.46
CA THR A 20 -11.76 7.83 -7.73
C THR A 20 -10.68 7.57 -6.70
N LYS A 21 -10.04 8.63 -6.24
CA LYS A 21 -9.01 8.57 -5.18
C LYS A 21 -9.58 8.07 -3.86
N MET A 22 -8.68 7.81 -2.90
CA MET A 22 -9.00 7.20 -1.62
C MET A 22 -10.00 8.01 -0.78
N PHE A 23 -9.88 9.33 -0.76
CA PHE A 23 -10.64 10.21 0.13
C PHE A 23 -11.35 11.36 -0.59
N CYS A 24 -11.41 11.38 -1.92
CA CYS A 24 -12.08 12.41 -2.70
C CYS A 24 -12.59 11.88 -4.04
N ALA A 25 -13.38 12.69 -4.75
CA ALA A 25 -13.96 12.34 -6.03
C ALA A 25 -13.04 12.59 -7.25
N CYS A 26 -11.78 13.01 -7.06
CA CYS A 26 -10.86 13.16 -8.17
C CYS A 26 -10.67 11.81 -8.89
N PRO A 27 -10.60 11.82 -10.25
CA PRO A 27 -10.34 10.61 -11.00
C PRO A 27 -9.02 9.95 -10.60
N ASN A 28 -9.00 8.62 -10.61
CA ASN A 28 -7.81 7.79 -10.39
C ASN A 28 -7.22 7.30 -11.73
N ASP A 29 -7.40 8.04 -12.81
CA ASP A 29 -6.74 7.81 -14.10
C ASP A 29 -5.49 8.69 -14.19
N LEU A 30 -4.33 8.07 -14.01
CA LEU A 30 -3.04 8.76 -14.03
C LEU A 30 -2.38 8.72 -15.41
N ALA A 31 -2.80 7.80 -16.29
CA ALA A 31 -2.07 7.49 -17.52
C ALA A 31 -2.19 8.59 -18.58
N SER A 32 -3.31 9.30 -18.63
CA SER A 32 -3.62 10.31 -19.65
C SER A 32 -3.65 11.75 -19.13
N ALA A 33 -3.54 11.95 -17.82
CA ALA A 33 -3.72 13.24 -17.17
C ALA A 33 -2.45 14.11 -17.28
N ALA A 34 -2.61 15.37 -17.67
CA ALA A 34 -1.54 16.35 -17.53
C ALA A 34 -1.19 16.56 -16.04
N PRO A 35 0.06 16.90 -15.69
CA PRO A 35 0.46 17.10 -14.30
C PRO A 35 -0.45 18.08 -13.56
N ASN A 36 -0.82 17.73 -12.33
CA ASN A 36 -1.61 18.57 -11.41
C ASN A 36 -3.03 18.92 -11.89
N THR A 37 -3.64 18.12 -12.77
CA THR A 37 -5.00 18.35 -13.26
C THR A 37 -6.06 17.53 -12.50
N HIS A 38 -5.68 16.40 -11.91
CA HIS A 38 -6.56 15.57 -11.08
C HIS A 38 -6.34 15.87 -9.60
N THR A 39 -6.57 17.11 -9.21
CA THR A 39 -6.37 17.58 -7.84
C THR A 39 -7.59 18.35 -7.32
N CYS A 40 -7.79 18.32 -6.00
CA CYS A 40 -8.83 19.08 -5.32
C CYS A 40 -8.35 19.51 -3.92
N PRO A 41 -9.07 20.36 -3.20
CA PRO A 41 -8.69 20.76 -1.85
C PRO A 41 -8.44 19.59 -0.88
N VAL A 42 -9.13 18.46 -1.04
CA VAL A 42 -8.97 17.29 -0.17
C VAL A 42 -7.61 16.62 -0.41
N CYS A 43 -7.29 16.21 -1.64
CA CYS A 43 -6.03 15.53 -1.91
C CYS A 43 -4.81 16.47 -1.81
N LEU A 44 -5.00 17.79 -1.89
CA LEU A 44 -3.98 18.80 -1.61
C LEU A 44 -3.86 19.14 -0.10
N GLY A 45 -4.76 18.62 0.73
CA GLY A 45 -4.71 18.81 2.19
C GLY A 45 -4.95 20.24 2.64
N MET A 46 -5.80 20.98 1.93
CA MET A 46 -6.13 22.36 2.30
C MET A 46 -6.87 22.44 3.65
N PRO A 47 -6.69 23.52 4.43
CA PRO A 47 -7.36 23.67 5.70
C PRO A 47 -8.88 23.56 5.61
N GLY A 48 -9.50 22.82 6.53
CA GLY A 48 -10.95 22.66 6.64
C GLY A 48 -11.54 21.53 5.81
N VAL A 49 -10.77 20.79 5.02
CA VAL A 49 -11.25 19.63 4.26
C VAL A 49 -11.44 18.42 5.16
N LEU A 50 -12.46 17.60 4.85
CA LEU A 50 -12.73 16.34 5.53
C LEU A 50 -12.69 15.20 4.52
N PRO A 51 -11.85 14.17 4.74
CA PRO A 51 -11.76 13.01 3.85
C PRO A 51 -13.00 12.11 3.99
N VAL A 52 -13.44 11.52 2.87
CA VAL A 52 -14.49 10.49 2.82
C VAL A 52 -13.92 9.26 2.16
N ILE A 53 -13.97 8.13 2.87
CA ILE A 53 -13.35 6.87 2.47
C ILE A 53 -13.96 6.30 1.18
N ASN A 54 -13.11 5.76 0.30
CA ASN A 54 -13.53 5.04 -0.89
C ASN A 54 -13.90 3.59 -0.52
N ARG A 55 -15.18 3.25 -0.67
CA ARG A 55 -15.72 1.92 -0.34
C ARG A 55 -15.05 0.81 -1.15
N VAL A 56 -14.82 1.03 -2.45
CA VAL A 56 -14.23 0.02 -3.35
C VAL A 56 -12.80 -0.34 -2.90
N ALA A 57 -12.04 0.66 -2.41
CA ALA A 57 -10.70 0.41 -1.88
C ALA A 57 -10.74 -0.47 -0.62
N VAL A 58 -11.70 -0.24 0.28
CA VAL A 58 -11.89 -1.08 1.47
C VAL A 58 -12.26 -2.51 1.07
N GLU A 59 -13.23 -2.68 0.17
CA GLU A 59 -13.69 -3.99 -0.30
C GLU A 59 -12.54 -4.77 -0.97
N ALA A 60 -11.75 -4.12 -1.84
CA ALA A 60 -10.60 -4.76 -2.50
C ALA A 60 -9.53 -5.21 -1.49
N THR A 61 -9.26 -4.40 -0.46
CA THR A 61 -8.31 -4.76 0.59
C THR A 61 -8.80 -5.93 1.43
N VAL A 62 -10.08 -5.96 1.78
CA VAL A 62 -10.68 -7.09 2.50
C VAL A 62 -10.63 -8.37 1.65
N LEU A 63 -10.97 -8.30 0.37
CA LEU A 63 -10.86 -9.44 -0.55
C LEU A 63 -9.43 -9.98 -0.64
N THR A 64 -8.45 -9.07 -0.75
CA THR A 64 -7.03 -9.45 -0.73
C THR A 64 -6.66 -10.10 0.59
N GLY A 65 -7.08 -9.54 1.73
CA GLY A 65 -6.85 -10.14 3.04
C GLY A 65 -7.43 -11.55 3.17
N MET A 66 -8.63 -11.78 2.65
CA MET A 66 -9.25 -13.11 2.61
C MET A 66 -8.44 -14.09 1.73
N ALA A 67 -7.99 -13.65 0.56
CA ALA A 67 -7.15 -14.47 -0.34
C ALA A 67 -5.77 -14.79 0.28
N LEU A 68 -5.30 -13.97 1.20
CA LEU A 68 -4.07 -14.14 1.96
C LEU A 68 -4.30 -14.80 3.33
N ASN A 69 -5.45 -15.43 3.54
CA ASN A 69 -5.82 -16.13 4.78
C ASN A 69 -5.73 -15.25 6.05
N CYS A 70 -5.95 -13.94 5.91
CA CYS A 70 -5.95 -13.02 7.03
C CYS A 70 -7.24 -13.10 7.85
N THR A 71 -7.12 -12.77 9.13
CA THR A 71 -8.26 -12.43 9.97
C THR A 71 -8.74 -11.02 9.64
N ILE A 72 -10.05 -10.85 9.48
CA ILE A 72 -10.69 -9.54 9.26
C ILE A 72 -11.29 -9.08 10.58
N PRO A 73 -10.70 -8.09 11.28
CA PRO A 73 -11.24 -7.56 12.52
C PRO A 73 -12.60 -6.87 12.33
N THR A 74 -13.45 -6.89 13.35
CA THR A 74 -14.74 -6.18 13.33
C THR A 74 -14.63 -4.68 13.51
N PHE A 75 -13.45 -4.20 13.91
CA PHE A 75 -13.14 -2.79 14.10
C PHE A 75 -11.76 -2.47 13.53
N SER A 76 -11.68 -1.37 12.82
CA SER A 76 -10.46 -0.85 12.21
C SER A 76 -10.46 0.68 12.30
N LYS A 77 -9.29 1.31 12.25
CA LYS A 77 -9.16 2.76 12.24
C LYS A 77 -8.05 3.22 11.31
N PHE A 78 -8.11 4.49 10.92
CA PHE A 78 -6.99 5.16 10.27
C PHE A 78 -6.15 5.94 11.28
N ASP A 79 -4.87 6.02 10.98
CA ASP A 79 -3.86 6.77 11.71
C ASP A 79 -3.22 7.81 10.81
N ARG A 80 -2.51 8.78 11.39
CA ARG A 80 -1.70 9.75 10.66
C ARG A 80 -0.23 9.39 10.82
N LYS A 81 0.42 9.03 9.71
CA LYS A 81 1.87 8.83 9.63
C LYS A 81 2.51 10.17 9.30
N ASN A 82 3.00 10.85 10.33
CA ASN A 82 3.55 12.20 10.18
C ASN A 82 4.99 12.14 9.66
N TYR A 83 5.24 12.78 8.53
CA TYR A 83 6.58 13.08 8.02
C TYR A 83 6.53 14.24 7.03
N HIS A 84 7.65 14.97 6.91
CA HIS A 84 7.73 16.16 6.05
C HIS A 84 8.56 15.84 4.82
N TYR A 85 7.88 15.74 3.67
CA TYR A 85 8.53 15.60 2.38
C TYR A 85 7.69 16.31 1.30
N PRO A 86 8.28 16.82 0.20
CA PRO A 86 7.55 17.60 -0.80
C PRO A 86 6.36 16.88 -1.46
N ASP A 87 6.34 15.55 -1.48
CA ASP A 87 5.26 14.73 -2.02
C ASP A 87 4.06 14.57 -1.08
N LEU A 88 4.16 15.08 0.15
CA LEU A 88 3.08 15.07 1.15
C LEU A 88 2.58 16.49 1.43
N PRO A 89 1.53 16.95 0.71
CA PRO A 89 1.05 18.32 0.86
C PRO A 89 0.45 18.62 2.24
N LYS A 90 -0.01 17.56 2.94
CA LYS A 90 -0.58 17.64 4.30
C LYS A 90 0.47 17.57 5.41
N GLY A 91 1.71 17.16 5.11
CA GLY A 91 2.73 16.82 6.10
C GLY A 91 2.49 15.50 6.83
N TYR A 92 1.46 14.73 6.43
CA TYR A 92 1.19 13.38 6.92
C TYR A 92 0.52 12.54 5.84
N GLN A 93 0.65 11.22 5.95
CA GLN A 93 -0.07 10.23 5.17
C GLN A 93 -1.16 9.60 6.05
N ILE A 94 -2.37 9.45 5.51
CA ILE A 94 -3.40 8.64 6.17
C ILE A 94 -3.07 7.18 5.87
N SER A 95 -2.90 6.39 6.93
CA SER A 95 -2.51 4.99 6.88
C SER A 95 -3.19 4.22 8.03
N GLN A 96 -2.78 2.97 8.28
CA GLN A 96 -3.25 2.17 9.40
C GLN A 96 -2.06 1.50 10.07
N TYR A 97 -2.03 1.41 11.41
CA TYR A 97 -0.91 0.81 12.13
C TYR A 97 -1.34 -0.31 13.08
N ASP A 98 -1.96 0.02 14.20
CA ASP A 98 -2.31 -0.92 15.27
C ASP A 98 -3.65 -1.65 15.07
N LEU A 99 -4.59 -1.05 14.32
CA LEU A 99 -5.90 -1.63 14.01
C LEU A 99 -6.16 -1.62 12.49
N PRO A 100 -5.38 -2.39 11.70
CA PRO A 100 -5.52 -2.44 10.25
C PRO A 100 -6.76 -3.25 9.83
N LEU A 101 -7.10 -3.20 8.54
CA LEU A 101 -8.23 -3.95 7.98
C LEU A 101 -8.04 -5.47 8.03
N CYS A 102 -6.81 -5.98 7.90
CA CYS A 102 -6.53 -7.41 7.88
C CYS A 102 -5.27 -7.72 8.69
N THR A 103 -5.28 -8.82 9.44
CA THR A 103 -4.17 -9.24 10.32
C THR A 103 -3.93 -10.74 10.26
N ASN A 104 -2.73 -11.16 10.66
CA ASN A 104 -2.39 -12.56 10.94
C ASN A 104 -2.74 -13.54 9.81
N GLY A 105 -2.31 -13.20 8.59
CA GLY A 105 -2.47 -14.04 7.42
C GLY A 105 -1.26 -14.91 7.13
N TYR A 106 -1.33 -15.61 6.01
CA TYR A 106 -0.20 -16.36 5.46
C TYR A 106 -0.39 -16.62 3.96
N LEU A 107 0.71 -16.91 3.29
CA LEU A 107 0.73 -17.36 1.91
C LEU A 107 1.55 -18.64 1.80
N GLU A 108 1.00 -19.68 1.17
CA GLU A 108 1.71 -20.91 0.86
C GLU A 108 2.26 -20.84 -0.56
N VAL A 109 3.55 -21.11 -0.70
CA VAL A 109 4.30 -20.96 -1.94
C VAL A 109 5.18 -22.18 -2.17
N LEU A 110 5.24 -22.65 -3.42
CA LEU A 110 6.13 -23.72 -3.81
C LEU A 110 7.51 -23.13 -4.10
N VAL A 111 8.51 -23.46 -3.28
CA VAL A 111 9.91 -23.04 -3.44
C VAL A 111 10.74 -24.27 -3.70
N GLU A 112 11.36 -24.38 -4.86
CA GLU A 112 12.21 -25.52 -5.25
C GLU A 112 11.55 -26.90 -5.00
N GLY A 113 10.26 -27.01 -5.28
CA GLY A 113 9.50 -28.25 -5.10
C GLY A 113 8.99 -28.51 -3.68
N THR A 114 9.30 -27.64 -2.71
CA THR A 114 8.83 -27.73 -1.33
C THR A 114 7.78 -26.66 -1.05
N LEU A 115 6.64 -27.04 -0.48
CA LEU A 115 5.61 -26.10 -0.04
C LEU A 115 6.08 -25.41 1.24
N ARG A 116 6.23 -24.09 1.18
CA ARG A 116 6.60 -23.25 2.33
C ARG A 116 5.46 -22.28 2.65
N ARG A 117 5.31 -21.95 3.92
CA ARG A 117 4.34 -20.96 4.40
C ARG A 117 5.07 -19.75 4.94
N PHE A 118 4.68 -18.57 4.44
CA PHE A 118 5.20 -17.28 4.89
C PHE A 118 4.08 -16.48 5.55
N GLY A 119 4.35 -15.94 6.74
CA GLY A 119 3.40 -15.18 7.53
C GLY A 119 3.16 -13.79 6.94
N ILE A 120 1.93 -13.31 7.07
CA ILE A 120 1.52 -11.94 6.73
C ILE A 120 1.05 -11.29 8.03
N ARG A 121 1.77 -10.27 8.46
CA ARG A 121 1.47 -9.54 9.68
C ARG A 121 0.19 -8.75 9.54
N ARG A 122 0.05 -8.01 8.43
CA ARG A 122 -1.12 -7.20 8.14
C ARG A 122 -1.25 -6.88 6.65
N VAL A 123 -2.48 -6.58 6.25
CA VAL A 123 -2.79 -5.86 5.03
C VAL A 123 -3.60 -4.63 5.40
N HIS A 124 -3.13 -3.46 5.03
CA HIS A 124 -3.75 -2.21 5.41
C HIS A 124 -3.90 -1.23 4.24
N LEU A 125 -4.82 -0.28 4.42
CA LEU A 125 -5.08 0.78 3.47
C LEU A 125 -4.33 2.05 3.84
N GLU A 126 -3.87 2.74 2.81
CA GLU A 126 -3.30 4.08 2.89
C GLU A 126 -3.56 4.87 1.60
N GLU A 127 -3.19 6.13 1.59
CA GLU A 127 -3.16 6.95 0.39
C GLU A 127 -1.74 7.07 -0.16
N ASP A 128 -1.58 7.08 -1.48
CA ASP A 128 -0.29 7.32 -2.11
C ASP A 128 0.10 8.81 -2.03
N THR A 129 1.39 9.07 -2.17
CA THR A 129 1.99 10.40 -2.16
C THR A 129 2.08 10.98 -3.59
N ALA A 130 2.44 12.24 -3.73
CA ALA A 130 2.67 12.85 -5.03
C ALA A 130 3.88 12.23 -5.74
N ARG A 131 3.92 12.35 -7.06
CA ARG A 131 5.07 11.95 -7.85
C ARG A 131 6.12 13.06 -7.85
N LEU A 132 7.36 12.70 -7.55
CA LEU A 132 8.52 13.60 -7.62
C LEU A 132 9.38 13.29 -8.83
N VAL A 133 9.81 14.34 -9.53
CA VAL A 133 10.82 14.28 -10.60
C VAL A 133 11.94 15.24 -10.25
N HIS A 134 13.12 14.71 -9.99
CA HIS A 134 14.32 15.51 -9.72
C HIS A 134 15.03 15.85 -11.04
N GLN A 135 15.13 17.13 -11.35
CA GLN A 135 15.74 17.62 -12.59
C GLN A 135 16.48 18.94 -12.37
N ASN A 136 17.77 18.99 -12.74
CA ASN A 136 18.57 20.23 -12.73
C ASN A 136 18.54 21.01 -11.40
N GLY A 137 18.60 20.29 -10.26
CA GLY A 137 18.64 20.89 -8.93
C GLY A 137 17.28 21.38 -8.40
N VAL A 138 16.19 21.12 -9.11
CA VAL A 138 14.82 21.36 -8.66
C VAL A 138 14.03 20.05 -8.56
N SER A 139 12.98 20.04 -7.74
CA SER A 139 12.03 18.94 -7.64
C SER A 139 10.69 19.40 -8.18
N LEU A 140 10.25 18.78 -9.28
CA LEU A 140 8.91 18.95 -9.81
C LEU A 140 7.97 17.99 -9.10
N VAL A 141 6.82 18.51 -8.67
CA VAL A 141 5.82 17.74 -7.91
C VAL A 141 4.54 17.63 -8.73
N ASP A 142 4.11 16.39 -8.99
CA ASP A 142 2.82 16.09 -9.60
C ASP A 142 1.88 15.46 -8.57
N PHE A 143 0.88 16.20 -8.15
CA PHE A 143 -0.12 15.77 -7.15
C PHE A 143 -1.23 14.91 -7.73
N ASN A 144 -1.21 14.57 -9.02
CA ASN A 144 -2.22 13.65 -9.58
C ASN A 144 -2.22 12.30 -8.85
N ARG A 145 -1.06 11.78 -8.42
CA ARG A 145 -0.97 10.54 -7.65
C ARG A 145 -1.35 10.71 -6.18
N SER A 146 -1.21 11.91 -5.61
CA SER A 146 -1.54 12.16 -4.20
C SER A 146 -2.99 11.78 -3.89
N GLY A 147 -3.17 10.86 -2.94
CA GLY A 147 -4.47 10.36 -2.54
C GLY A 147 -4.98 9.16 -3.35
N VAL A 148 -4.19 8.58 -4.26
CA VAL A 148 -4.52 7.30 -4.91
C VAL A 148 -4.61 6.22 -3.84
N PRO A 149 -5.64 5.32 -3.90
CA PRO A 149 -5.74 4.23 -2.93
C PRO A 149 -4.56 3.28 -3.04
N LEU A 150 -3.88 3.06 -1.94
CA LEU A 150 -2.71 2.20 -1.82
C LEU A 150 -2.97 1.13 -0.76
N MET A 151 -2.65 -0.11 -1.08
CA MET A 151 -2.67 -1.24 -0.15
C MET A 151 -1.23 -1.62 0.16
N GLU A 152 -0.91 -1.75 1.44
CA GLU A 152 0.39 -2.27 1.87
C GLU A 152 0.23 -3.65 2.52
N ILE A 153 0.97 -4.62 2.01
CA ILE A 153 1.04 -5.99 2.52
C ILE A 153 2.38 -6.15 3.23
N VAL A 154 2.34 -6.35 4.54
CA VAL A 154 3.53 -6.51 5.41
C VAL A 154 3.64 -7.96 5.82
N THR A 155 4.77 -8.61 5.50
CA THR A 155 5.03 -10.00 5.91
C THR A 155 5.63 -10.07 7.31
N GLU A 156 5.65 -11.28 7.89
CA GLU A 156 6.60 -11.60 8.94
C GLU A 156 8.01 -11.72 8.34
N ALA A 157 9.02 -11.69 9.21
CA ALA A 157 10.41 -11.82 8.79
C ALA A 157 10.83 -13.31 8.89
N ASP A 158 10.18 -14.15 8.08
CA ASP A 158 10.31 -15.63 8.12
C ASP A 158 10.76 -16.24 6.78
N MET A 159 11.23 -15.41 5.85
CA MET A 159 11.93 -15.85 4.65
C MET A 159 13.44 -15.83 4.92
N HIS A 160 14.16 -16.83 4.39
CA HIS A 160 15.59 -16.99 4.69
C HIS A 160 16.47 -17.01 3.45
N THR A 161 15.86 -17.11 2.26
CA THR A 161 16.61 -17.13 0.98
C THR A 161 16.05 -16.14 -0.04
N ALA A 162 16.82 -15.81 -1.04
CA ALA A 162 16.36 -14.98 -2.17
C ALA A 162 15.25 -15.70 -2.98
N GLU A 163 15.34 -17.03 -3.06
CA GLU A 163 14.36 -17.89 -3.72
C GLU A 163 13.00 -17.83 -3.01
N ASP A 164 13.00 -17.83 -1.67
CA ASP A 164 11.79 -17.62 -0.85
C ASP A 164 11.11 -16.29 -1.20
N ALA A 165 11.88 -15.20 -1.15
CA ALA A 165 11.39 -13.86 -1.42
C ALA A 165 10.87 -13.71 -2.86
N PHE A 166 11.58 -14.24 -3.84
CA PHE A 166 11.18 -14.23 -5.25
C PHE A 166 9.88 -15.01 -5.48
N ALA A 167 9.81 -16.24 -4.99
CA ALA A 167 8.64 -17.10 -5.15
C ALA A 167 7.40 -16.49 -4.46
N TYR A 168 7.59 -15.91 -3.26
CA TYR A 168 6.54 -15.18 -2.56
C TYR A 168 5.99 -14.03 -3.40
N LEU A 169 6.87 -13.16 -3.93
CA LEU A 169 6.45 -12.00 -4.74
C LEU A 169 5.73 -12.42 -6.02
N VAL A 170 6.20 -13.46 -6.69
CA VAL A 170 5.55 -13.99 -7.90
C VAL A 170 4.13 -14.46 -7.58
N LYS A 171 3.96 -15.21 -6.50
CA LYS A 171 2.65 -15.71 -6.07
C LYS A 171 1.73 -14.59 -5.61
N LEU A 172 2.23 -13.66 -4.81
CA LEU A 172 1.46 -12.49 -4.36
C LEU A 172 0.97 -11.67 -5.56
N ARG A 173 1.86 -11.38 -6.53
CA ARG A 173 1.47 -10.66 -7.74
C ARG A 173 0.38 -11.38 -8.55
N GLN A 174 0.41 -12.72 -8.61
CA GLN A 174 -0.64 -13.49 -9.26
C GLN A 174 -2.00 -13.28 -8.57
N ILE A 175 -2.04 -13.32 -7.24
CA ILE A 175 -3.26 -13.10 -6.44
C ILE A 175 -3.80 -11.69 -6.66
N LEU A 176 -2.93 -10.66 -6.60
CA LEU A 176 -3.34 -9.26 -6.76
C LEU A 176 -3.83 -8.92 -8.18
N ARG A 177 -3.50 -9.74 -9.18
CA ARG A 177 -3.92 -9.53 -10.58
C ARG A 177 -5.12 -10.35 -11.01
N TYR A 178 -5.52 -11.32 -10.21
CA TYR A 178 -6.70 -12.17 -10.45
C TYR A 178 -7.98 -11.44 -10.02
#